data_44d836cdc3c2946b45e4a9ef9489867a
#
_entry.id   44d836cdc3c2946b45e4a9ef9489867a
#
_cell.length_a   1.000
_cell.length_b   1.000
_cell.length_c   1.000
_cell.angle_alpha   90.00
_cell.angle_beta   90.00
_cell.angle_gamma   90.00
#
_symmetry.space_group_name_H-M   'P 1'
#
loop_
_entity.id
_entity.type
_entity.pdbx_description
1 polymer ?
#
loop_
_entity_poly.entity_id
_entity_poly.type
_entity_poly.pdbx_seq_one_letter_code
_entity_poly.pdbx_strand_id
1 'polypeptide(L)'
;MNKAELSGVCRQMRRDIINMTANAGSGHPGGSLSAVELVASVFYNHMRIDPKNPHWADRDRFVLSKGHAAPCYYAVLAELGFISRDEFKNFRQLHSILQGHPDCKKVPGVDASTGSLGQGCSIAVGMALGAKVQGKDTKVFTLLGDGECQEGQIWEALMSAAHYKLDNLTVIVDNNGLQIDGSNDEVMSLGDMPAKLRAFGFDLHEIDGHDLDAVEAALGAPVTPGRPKAILAHTVKGKGVSFMEGQVGWHGKAPNEEQRQQALKELED
;
A
#
# COMPACT_ATOMS: atom_id res chain seq x y z
N MET A 1 -16.97 7.59 -2.98
CA MET A 1 -17.20 6.59 -4.07
C MET A 1 -17.98 5.44 -3.46
N ASN A 2 -18.96 4.87 -4.15
CA ASN A 2 -19.67 3.69 -3.64
C ASN A 2 -18.91 2.38 -3.92
N LYS A 3 -19.35 1.27 -3.29
CA LYS A 3 -18.68 -0.04 -3.40
C LYS A 3 -18.53 -0.53 -4.85
N ALA A 4 -19.57 -0.40 -5.68
CA ALA A 4 -19.55 -0.89 -7.05
C ALA A 4 -18.56 -0.10 -7.93
N GLU A 5 -18.53 1.23 -7.77
CA GLU A 5 -17.57 2.10 -8.43
C GLU A 5 -16.14 1.77 -8.00
N LEU A 6 -15.92 1.61 -6.70
CA LEU A 6 -14.60 1.29 -6.14
C LEU A 6 -14.11 -0.09 -6.60
N SER A 7 -15.01 -1.08 -6.69
CA SER A 7 -14.70 -2.40 -7.26
C SER A 7 -14.23 -2.31 -8.72
N GLY A 8 -14.87 -1.44 -9.53
CA GLY A 8 -14.44 -1.17 -10.90
C GLY A 8 -13.03 -0.56 -10.96
N VAL A 9 -12.73 0.39 -10.08
CA VAL A 9 -11.39 0.96 -9.93
C VAL A 9 -10.37 -0.12 -9.54
N CYS A 10 -10.68 -0.95 -8.56
CA CYS A 10 -9.79 -2.04 -8.12
C CYS A 10 -9.46 -3.00 -9.29
N ARG A 11 -10.44 -3.33 -10.11
CA ARG A 11 -10.26 -4.16 -11.30
C ARG A 11 -9.34 -3.48 -12.31
N GLN A 12 -9.56 -2.20 -12.61
CA GLN A 12 -8.71 -1.45 -13.52
C GLN A 12 -7.27 -1.34 -12.98
N MET A 13 -7.09 -1.08 -11.70
CA MET A 13 -5.75 -1.05 -11.09
C MET A 13 -5.03 -2.40 -11.23
N ARG A 14 -5.71 -3.54 -11.09
CA ARG A 14 -5.13 -4.87 -11.32
C ARG A 14 -4.67 -5.04 -12.76
N ARG A 15 -5.50 -4.62 -13.73
CA ARG A 15 -5.14 -4.65 -15.16
C ARG A 15 -3.90 -3.79 -15.44
N ASP A 16 -3.81 -2.62 -14.82
CA ASP A 16 -2.67 -1.71 -14.96
C ASP A 16 -1.39 -2.31 -14.35
N ILE A 17 -1.48 -2.96 -13.19
CA ILE A 17 -0.36 -3.67 -12.53
C ILE A 17 0.19 -4.78 -13.44
N ILE A 18 -0.69 -5.61 -13.99
CA ILE A 18 -0.32 -6.71 -14.90
C ILE A 18 0.35 -6.13 -16.16
N ASN A 19 -0.25 -5.11 -16.78
CA ASN A 19 0.31 -4.49 -17.97
C ASN A 19 1.67 -3.84 -17.73
N MET A 20 1.83 -3.07 -16.64
CA MET A 20 3.11 -2.44 -16.30
C MET A 20 4.22 -3.46 -16.12
N THR A 21 3.96 -4.49 -15.30
CA THR A 21 4.98 -5.49 -14.97
C THR A 21 5.32 -6.38 -16.16
N ALA A 22 4.34 -6.78 -16.97
CA ALA A 22 4.57 -7.56 -18.20
C ALA A 22 5.38 -6.76 -19.21
N ASN A 23 5.01 -5.51 -19.49
CA ASN A 23 5.72 -4.65 -20.44
C ASN A 23 7.17 -4.41 -20.05
N ALA A 24 7.44 -4.27 -18.77
CA ALA A 24 8.79 -4.08 -18.26
C ALA A 24 9.61 -5.39 -18.18
N GLY A 25 8.96 -6.55 -18.27
CA GLY A 25 9.60 -7.85 -18.00
C GLY A 25 10.16 -7.94 -16.57
N SER A 26 9.73 -7.08 -15.67
CA SER A 26 10.25 -6.91 -14.32
C SER A 26 9.24 -6.21 -13.42
N GLY A 27 9.25 -6.53 -12.13
CA GLY A 27 8.39 -5.87 -11.13
C GLY A 27 7.87 -6.84 -10.09
N HIS A 28 7.01 -6.32 -9.20
CA HIS A 28 6.47 -7.06 -8.06
C HIS A 28 4.94 -7.14 -8.16
N PRO A 29 4.37 -7.99 -9.05
CA PRO A 29 2.93 -8.05 -9.23
C PRO A 29 2.21 -8.61 -7.99
N GLY A 30 2.73 -9.65 -7.35
CA GLY A 30 2.06 -10.34 -6.25
C GLY A 30 1.69 -9.42 -5.09
N GLY A 31 2.65 -8.69 -4.55
CA GLY A 31 2.44 -7.74 -3.46
C GLY A 31 1.77 -6.43 -3.87
N SER A 32 1.70 -6.14 -5.17
CA SER A 32 0.91 -5.03 -5.71
C SER A 32 -0.57 -5.40 -5.80
N LEU A 33 -0.87 -6.62 -6.25
CA LEU A 33 -2.24 -7.12 -6.40
C LEU A 33 -2.94 -7.36 -5.06
N SER A 34 -2.20 -7.77 -4.01
CA SER A 34 -2.77 -7.94 -2.66
C SER A 34 -3.25 -6.64 -2.03
N ALA A 35 -2.64 -5.51 -2.39
CA ALA A 35 -2.86 -4.22 -1.76
C ALA A 35 -3.95 -3.35 -2.43
N VAL A 36 -4.56 -3.81 -3.50
CA VAL A 36 -5.39 -2.97 -4.39
C VAL A 36 -6.58 -2.36 -3.65
N GLU A 37 -7.39 -3.14 -2.93
CA GLU A 37 -8.55 -2.64 -2.18
C GLU A 37 -8.13 -1.63 -1.13
N LEU A 38 -7.05 -1.92 -0.40
CA LEU A 38 -6.54 -1.06 0.66
C LEU A 38 -6.12 0.31 0.12
N VAL A 39 -5.34 0.31 -0.96
CA VAL A 39 -4.84 1.55 -1.57
C VAL A 39 -5.98 2.32 -2.24
N ALA A 40 -6.86 1.65 -3.00
CA ALA A 40 -7.99 2.30 -3.63
C ALA A 40 -8.91 2.99 -2.60
N SER A 41 -9.29 2.28 -1.51
CA SER A 41 -10.13 2.83 -0.44
C SER A 41 -9.49 4.06 0.21
N VAL A 42 -8.21 3.98 0.57
CA VAL A 42 -7.51 5.12 1.17
C VAL A 42 -7.57 6.34 0.26
N PHE A 43 -7.21 6.19 -1.01
CA PHE A 43 -7.10 7.32 -1.93
C PHE A 43 -8.46 7.92 -2.34
N TYR A 44 -9.47 7.10 -2.54
CA TYR A 44 -10.77 7.58 -3.03
C TYR A 44 -11.70 8.08 -1.94
N ASN A 45 -11.66 7.47 -0.74
CA ASN A 45 -12.69 7.73 0.26
C ASN A 45 -12.15 8.35 1.56
N HIS A 46 -10.84 8.26 1.83
CA HIS A 46 -10.31 8.63 3.15
C HIS A 46 -9.25 9.72 3.15
N MET A 47 -8.65 10.04 1.99
CA MET A 47 -7.65 11.09 1.86
C MET A 47 -8.21 12.36 1.23
N ARG A 48 -7.81 13.51 1.76
CA ARG A 48 -7.98 14.83 1.13
C ARG A 48 -6.78 15.09 0.23
N ILE A 49 -6.99 14.96 -1.08
CA ILE A 49 -5.97 15.15 -2.11
C ILE A 49 -6.54 15.93 -3.28
N ASP A 50 -5.66 16.56 -4.07
CA ASP A 50 -6.03 17.25 -5.30
C ASP A 50 -4.99 16.94 -6.39
N PRO A 51 -5.34 16.16 -7.43
CA PRO A 51 -4.43 15.85 -8.55
C PRO A 51 -3.96 17.09 -9.31
N LYS A 52 -4.75 18.17 -9.30
CA LYS A 52 -4.39 19.44 -9.95
C LYS A 52 -3.42 20.25 -9.09
N ASN A 53 -3.31 19.95 -7.80
CA ASN A 53 -2.38 20.58 -6.87
C ASN A 53 -1.66 19.52 -6.02
N PRO A 54 -0.79 18.69 -6.63
CA PRO A 54 -0.13 17.57 -5.93
C PRO A 54 0.79 18.03 -4.79
N HIS A 55 1.16 19.30 -4.76
CA HIS A 55 2.00 19.91 -3.72
C HIS A 55 1.20 20.70 -2.66
N TRP A 56 -0.13 20.58 -2.65
CA TRP A 56 -0.94 21.21 -1.63
C TRP A 56 -0.45 20.85 -0.22
N ALA A 57 -0.08 21.87 0.55
CA ALA A 57 0.64 21.69 1.81
C ALA A 57 -0.20 20.97 2.89
N ASP A 58 -1.52 21.20 2.88
CA ASP A 58 -2.44 20.68 3.90
C ASP A 58 -3.19 19.40 3.46
N ARG A 59 -2.79 18.80 2.33
CA ARG A 59 -3.32 17.51 1.91
C ARG A 59 -2.91 16.40 2.86
N ASP A 60 -3.68 15.33 2.92
CA ASP A 60 -3.31 14.12 3.62
C ASP A 60 -2.10 13.43 2.93
N ARG A 61 -1.43 12.54 3.63
CA ARG A 61 -0.19 11.89 3.17
C ARG A 61 -0.36 10.38 3.11
N PHE A 62 0.26 9.78 2.09
CA PHE A 62 0.34 8.33 1.98
C PHE A 62 1.79 7.89 1.75
N VAL A 63 2.27 6.99 2.60
CA VAL A 63 3.61 6.41 2.48
C VAL A 63 3.49 4.91 2.18
N LEU A 64 3.87 4.52 0.97
CA LEU A 64 3.99 3.12 0.60
C LEU A 64 5.29 2.56 1.19
N SER A 65 5.27 2.05 2.42
CA SER A 65 6.47 1.54 3.09
C SER A 65 7.03 0.29 2.39
N LYS A 66 6.16 -0.66 2.00
CA LYS A 66 6.50 -1.76 1.09
C LYS A 66 6.70 -1.23 -0.35
N GLY A 67 7.75 -0.45 -0.55
CA GLY A 67 7.97 0.32 -1.78
C GLY A 67 7.99 -0.50 -3.06
N HIS A 68 8.27 -1.80 -2.97
CA HIS A 68 8.21 -2.72 -4.11
C HIS A 68 6.80 -2.88 -4.69
N ALA A 69 5.73 -2.58 -3.93
CA ALA A 69 4.36 -2.52 -4.46
C ALA A 69 4.07 -1.24 -5.26
N ALA A 70 5.10 -0.54 -5.74
CA ALA A 70 5.00 0.64 -6.58
C ALA A 70 4.01 0.51 -7.75
N PRO A 71 3.86 -0.63 -8.45
CA PRO A 71 2.84 -0.77 -9.50
C PRO A 71 1.42 -0.49 -9.02
N CYS A 72 1.04 -0.90 -7.79
CA CYS A 72 -0.27 -0.56 -7.21
C CYS A 72 -0.40 0.94 -6.95
N TYR A 73 0.66 1.57 -6.43
CA TYR A 73 0.67 3.01 -6.18
C TYR A 73 0.55 3.82 -7.48
N TYR A 74 1.32 3.45 -8.50
CA TYR A 74 1.24 4.12 -9.80
C TYR A 74 -0.12 3.94 -10.47
N ALA A 75 -0.75 2.77 -10.31
CA ALA A 75 -2.09 2.52 -10.84
C ALA A 75 -3.12 3.47 -10.23
N VAL A 76 -3.16 3.65 -8.90
CA VAL A 76 -4.10 4.58 -8.26
C VAL A 76 -3.80 6.03 -8.58
N LEU A 77 -2.51 6.43 -8.69
CA LEU A 77 -2.14 7.78 -9.09
C LEU A 77 -2.57 8.10 -10.52
N ALA A 78 -2.51 7.13 -11.42
CA ALA A 78 -2.99 7.30 -12.79
C ALA A 78 -4.52 7.35 -12.85
N GLU A 79 -5.22 6.51 -12.07
CA GLU A 79 -6.69 6.56 -11.95
C GLU A 79 -7.18 7.94 -11.51
N LEU A 80 -6.48 8.56 -10.58
CA LEU A 80 -6.81 9.87 -10.04
C LEU A 80 -6.34 11.04 -10.94
N GLY A 81 -5.49 10.77 -11.92
CA GLY A 81 -4.98 11.79 -12.83
C GLY A 81 -3.75 12.56 -12.33
N PHE A 82 -3.02 12.04 -11.34
CA PHE A 82 -1.71 12.60 -10.96
C PHE A 82 -0.65 12.35 -12.03
N ILE A 83 -0.73 11.20 -12.71
CA ILE A 83 0.16 10.80 -13.81
C ILE A 83 -0.67 10.26 -14.99
N SER A 84 -0.08 10.27 -16.19
CA SER A 84 -0.70 9.64 -17.35
C SER A 84 -0.45 8.12 -17.35
N ARG A 85 -1.44 7.32 -17.77
CA ARG A 85 -1.23 5.89 -18.05
C ARG A 85 -0.22 5.63 -19.17
N ASP A 86 0.06 6.61 -20.03
CA ASP A 86 1.11 6.49 -21.05
C ASP A 86 2.49 6.26 -20.45
N GLU A 87 2.73 6.68 -19.20
CA GLU A 87 3.98 6.42 -18.49
C GLU A 87 4.20 4.93 -18.15
N PHE A 88 3.13 4.12 -18.10
CA PHE A 88 3.24 2.71 -17.78
C PHE A 88 4.11 1.91 -18.75
N LYS A 89 4.17 2.31 -20.01
CA LYS A 89 5.04 1.71 -21.02
C LYS A 89 6.53 1.86 -20.72
N ASN A 90 6.88 2.88 -19.92
CA ASN A 90 8.24 3.21 -19.52
C ASN A 90 8.60 2.71 -18.11
N PHE A 91 7.71 1.97 -17.44
CA PHE A 91 7.95 1.47 -16.08
C PHE A 91 9.31 0.74 -15.98
N ARG A 92 10.13 1.12 -14.99
CA ARG A 92 11.48 0.60 -14.72
C ARG A 92 12.50 0.83 -15.85
N GLN A 93 12.23 1.67 -16.81
CA GLN A 93 13.20 2.04 -17.84
C GLN A 93 14.07 3.21 -17.39
N LEU A 94 15.26 3.31 -17.98
CA LEU A 94 16.16 4.44 -17.76
C LEU A 94 15.44 5.76 -18.13
N HIS A 95 15.58 6.77 -17.29
CA HIS A 95 14.93 8.10 -17.41
C HIS A 95 13.41 8.12 -17.18
N SER A 96 12.75 6.99 -16.98
CA SER A 96 11.34 6.99 -16.58
C SER A 96 11.13 7.62 -15.21
N ILE A 97 9.99 8.28 -15.02
CA ILE A 97 9.56 8.73 -13.69
C ILE A 97 9.08 7.55 -12.84
N LEU A 98 8.59 6.45 -13.48
CA LEU A 98 8.07 5.27 -12.83
C LEU A 98 9.16 4.22 -12.63
N GLN A 99 9.89 4.34 -11.55
CA GLN A 99 10.92 3.39 -11.16
C GLN A 99 10.34 2.19 -10.37
N GLY A 100 11.15 1.16 -10.12
CA GLY A 100 10.73 -0.04 -9.37
C GLY A 100 10.31 0.23 -7.92
N HIS A 101 10.67 1.38 -7.38
CA HIS A 101 10.28 1.93 -6.09
C HIS A 101 9.88 3.40 -6.26
N PRO A 102 8.94 3.94 -5.44
CA PRO A 102 8.46 5.31 -5.60
C PRO A 102 9.56 6.35 -5.37
N ASP A 103 9.60 7.38 -6.20
CA ASP A 103 10.49 8.53 -6.05
C ASP A 103 9.65 9.82 -5.92
N CYS A 104 9.60 10.40 -4.74
CA CYS A 104 8.82 11.60 -4.44
C CYS A 104 9.31 12.87 -5.15
N LYS A 105 10.53 12.85 -5.69
CA LYS A 105 11.08 13.97 -6.47
C LYS A 105 10.63 13.95 -7.94
N LYS A 106 10.15 12.79 -8.42
CA LYS A 106 9.81 12.59 -9.82
C LYS A 106 8.32 12.36 -10.06
N VAL A 107 7.64 11.69 -9.13
CA VAL A 107 6.26 11.26 -9.33
C VAL A 107 5.31 12.16 -8.54
N PRO A 108 4.45 12.95 -9.21
CA PRO A 108 3.41 13.73 -8.53
C PRO A 108 2.50 12.83 -7.69
N GLY A 109 2.18 13.28 -6.47
CA GLY A 109 1.33 12.51 -5.54
C GLY A 109 2.09 11.51 -4.67
N VAL A 110 3.37 11.24 -4.92
CA VAL A 110 4.22 10.42 -4.05
C VAL A 110 4.79 11.28 -2.92
N ASP A 111 4.53 10.89 -1.66
CA ASP A 111 4.95 11.65 -0.48
C ASP A 111 6.37 11.32 0.00
N ALA A 112 6.82 10.10 -0.21
CA ALA A 112 8.14 9.63 0.23
C ALA A 112 8.75 8.66 -0.77
N SER A 113 10.04 8.77 -1.01
CA SER A 113 10.81 7.73 -1.69
C SER A 113 11.02 6.57 -0.73
N THR A 114 10.65 5.36 -1.14
CA THR A 114 10.74 4.13 -0.32
C THR A 114 11.37 3.00 -1.11
N GLY A 115 11.57 1.84 -0.47
CA GLY A 115 12.19 0.65 -1.08
C GLY A 115 13.09 -0.10 -0.12
N SER A 116 13.81 0.60 0.77
CA SER A 116 14.44 -0.01 1.93
C SER A 116 13.35 -0.28 2.98
N LEU A 117 13.05 -1.56 3.22
CA LEU A 117 11.95 -1.97 4.09
C LEU A 117 12.12 -1.41 5.51
N GLY A 118 11.01 -1.07 6.14
CA GLY A 118 10.95 -0.46 7.46
C GLY A 118 11.09 1.07 7.47
N GLN A 119 11.81 1.67 6.51
CA GLN A 119 12.10 3.11 6.51
C GLN A 119 10.83 3.95 6.29
N GLY A 120 9.93 3.50 5.40
CA GLY A 120 8.70 4.23 5.10
C GLY A 120 7.80 4.44 6.32
N CYS A 121 7.72 3.47 7.20
CA CYS A 121 6.95 3.59 8.45
C CYS A 121 7.48 4.74 9.32
N SER A 122 8.79 4.84 9.51
CA SER A 122 9.41 5.93 10.28
C SER A 122 9.19 7.30 9.64
N ILE A 123 9.22 7.36 8.30
CA ILE A 123 8.91 8.60 7.56
C ILE A 123 7.45 9.02 7.82
N ALA A 124 6.50 8.07 7.76
CA ALA A 124 5.09 8.33 8.05
C ALA A 124 4.88 8.83 9.48
N VAL A 125 5.55 8.22 10.46
CA VAL A 125 5.54 8.68 11.86
C VAL A 125 6.05 10.11 11.96
N GLY A 126 7.17 10.45 11.29
CA GLY A 126 7.71 11.80 11.23
C GLY A 126 6.73 12.81 10.61
N MET A 127 6.04 12.43 9.52
CA MET A 127 5.03 13.29 8.89
C MET A 127 3.83 13.53 9.83
N ALA A 128 3.32 12.48 10.49
CA ALA A 128 2.21 12.59 11.42
C ALA A 128 2.57 13.46 12.63
N LEU A 129 3.75 13.28 13.20
CA LEU A 129 4.26 14.10 14.29
C LEU A 129 4.43 15.55 13.85
N GLY A 130 5.03 15.79 12.68
CA GLY A 130 5.23 17.13 12.13
C GLY A 130 3.90 17.87 11.91
N ALA A 131 2.87 17.20 11.40
CA ALA A 131 1.54 17.76 11.25
C ALA A 131 0.94 18.14 12.62
N LYS A 132 1.05 17.26 13.60
CA LYS A 132 0.54 17.48 14.95
C LYS A 132 1.24 18.67 15.66
N VAL A 133 2.56 18.75 15.54
CA VAL A 133 3.34 19.89 16.10
C VAL A 133 2.95 21.23 15.46
N GLN A 134 2.60 21.21 14.16
CA GLN A 134 2.16 22.41 13.43
C GLN A 134 0.66 22.73 13.64
N GLY A 135 -0.07 21.92 14.43
CA GLY A 135 -1.51 22.11 14.64
C GLY A 135 -2.36 21.85 13.38
N LYS A 136 -1.86 21.05 12.45
CA LYS A 136 -2.58 20.67 11.23
C LYS A 136 -3.42 19.42 11.44
N ASP A 137 -4.54 19.34 10.75
CA ASP A 137 -5.46 18.20 10.76
C ASP A 137 -5.12 17.14 9.68
N THR A 138 -3.90 17.20 9.15
CA THR A 138 -3.38 16.26 8.13
C THR A 138 -3.37 14.84 8.69
N LYS A 139 -4.04 13.95 7.97
CA LYS A 139 -3.99 12.50 8.21
C LYS A 139 -2.81 11.89 7.46
N VAL A 140 -2.19 10.88 8.06
CA VAL A 140 -1.11 10.13 7.44
C VAL A 140 -1.47 8.65 7.42
N PHE A 141 -1.37 8.05 6.24
CA PHE A 141 -1.57 6.62 6.02
C PHE A 141 -0.25 5.99 5.60
N THR A 142 0.05 4.81 6.09
CA THR A 142 1.19 4.03 5.61
C THR A 142 0.80 2.58 5.40
N LEU A 143 1.30 1.98 4.31
CA LEU A 143 1.08 0.58 3.98
C LEU A 143 2.38 -0.20 4.13
N LEU A 144 2.37 -1.16 5.04
CA LEU A 144 3.44 -2.10 5.33
C LEU A 144 3.15 -3.45 4.67
N GLY A 145 4.20 -4.22 4.37
CA GLY A 145 4.08 -5.67 4.19
C GLY A 145 4.27 -6.41 5.51
N ASP A 146 3.70 -7.59 5.63
CA ASP A 146 3.90 -8.46 6.77
C ASP A 146 5.37 -8.89 6.92
N GLY A 147 6.02 -9.37 5.85
CA GLY A 147 7.45 -9.64 5.85
C GLY A 147 8.31 -8.41 6.19
N GLU A 148 7.87 -7.22 5.82
CA GLU A 148 8.51 -5.95 6.22
C GLU A 148 8.46 -5.74 7.74
N CYS A 149 7.43 -6.25 8.42
CA CYS A 149 7.32 -6.15 9.87
C CYS A 149 8.36 -6.97 10.64
N GLN A 150 9.21 -7.74 9.97
CA GLN A 150 10.39 -8.38 10.56
C GLN A 150 11.54 -7.40 10.81
N GLU A 151 11.52 -6.23 10.15
CA GLU A 151 12.50 -5.16 10.38
C GLU A 151 12.31 -4.54 11.78
N GLY A 152 13.39 -4.45 12.56
CA GLY A 152 13.35 -3.84 13.90
C GLY A 152 12.85 -2.40 13.89
N GLN A 153 13.18 -1.66 12.83
CA GLN A 153 12.76 -0.28 12.62
C GLN A 153 11.23 -0.09 12.62
N ILE A 154 10.45 -1.06 12.16
CA ILE A 154 8.99 -1.00 12.26
C ILE A 154 8.57 -0.86 13.71
N TRP A 155 9.08 -1.70 14.59
CA TRP A 155 8.73 -1.69 16.02
C TRP A 155 9.17 -0.42 16.74
N GLU A 156 10.34 0.12 16.38
CA GLU A 156 10.83 1.42 16.87
C GLU A 156 9.89 2.55 16.43
N ALA A 157 9.44 2.54 15.17
CA ALA A 157 8.49 3.52 14.64
C ALA A 157 7.13 3.42 15.34
N LEU A 158 6.60 2.20 15.53
CA LEU A 158 5.32 1.97 16.21
C LEU A 158 5.38 2.44 17.68
N MET A 159 6.49 2.17 18.39
CA MET A 159 6.71 2.66 19.76
C MET A 159 6.67 4.19 19.80
N SER A 160 7.34 4.85 18.84
CA SER A 160 7.35 6.30 18.74
C SER A 160 5.95 6.87 18.43
N ALA A 161 5.21 6.24 17.52
CA ALA A 161 3.84 6.64 17.18
C ALA A 161 2.90 6.63 18.39
N ALA A 162 2.97 5.57 19.19
CA ALA A 162 2.19 5.45 20.43
C ALA A 162 2.63 6.47 21.50
N HIS A 163 3.96 6.64 21.68
CA HIS A 163 4.50 7.58 22.66
C HIS A 163 4.05 9.02 22.38
N TYR A 164 4.11 9.45 21.11
CA TYR A 164 3.70 10.80 20.71
C TYR A 164 2.18 10.91 20.45
N LYS A 165 1.42 9.84 20.73
CA LYS A 165 -0.05 9.83 20.64
C LYS A 165 -0.52 10.27 19.25
N LEU A 166 0.04 9.69 18.19
CA LEU A 166 -0.23 10.08 16.82
C LEU A 166 -1.57 9.52 16.32
N ASP A 167 -2.66 10.07 16.84
CA ASP A 167 -4.04 9.71 16.46
C ASP A 167 -4.43 10.17 15.04
N ASN A 168 -3.55 10.89 14.37
CA ASN A 168 -3.62 11.24 12.95
C ASN A 168 -2.87 10.25 12.04
N LEU A 169 -2.31 9.15 12.58
CA LEU A 169 -1.61 8.11 11.85
C LEU A 169 -2.46 6.83 11.76
N THR A 170 -2.60 6.30 10.54
CA THR A 170 -3.14 4.96 10.28
C THR A 170 -2.07 4.09 9.65
N VAL A 171 -1.69 3.01 10.32
CA VAL A 171 -0.78 1.99 9.83
C VAL A 171 -1.59 0.82 9.31
N ILE A 172 -1.42 0.47 8.04
CA ILE A 172 -2.08 -0.66 7.39
C ILE A 172 -1.04 -1.74 7.14
N VAL A 173 -1.29 -2.95 7.57
CA VAL A 173 -0.43 -4.12 7.30
C VAL A 173 -1.12 -5.00 6.28
N ASP A 174 -0.54 -5.12 5.09
CA ASP A 174 -0.92 -6.11 4.07
C ASP A 174 -0.37 -7.47 4.50
N ASN A 175 -1.20 -8.20 5.23
CA ASN A 175 -0.86 -9.49 5.83
C ASN A 175 -1.23 -10.61 4.87
N ASN A 176 -0.41 -10.78 3.82
CA ASN A 176 -0.61 -11.82 2.80
C ASN A 176 0.10 -13.15 3.11
N GLY A 177 0.83 -13.24 4.20
CA GLY A 177 1.48 -14.45 4.71
C GLY A 177 2.75 -14.88 3.97
N LEU A 178 3.16 -14.17 2.92
CA LEU A 178 4.23 -14.62 2.02
C LEU A 178 5.29 -13.54 1.80
N GLN A 179 6.55 -13.96 1.82
CA GLN A 179 7.72 -13.14 1.45
C GLN A 179 8.51 -13.79 0.30
N ILE A 180 9.74 -13.33 0.03
CA ILE A 180 10.55 -13.75 -1.12
C ILE A 180 10.82 -15.25 -1.13
N ASP A 181 11.18 -15.82 0.03
CA ASP A 181 11.74 -17.17 0.17
C ASP A 181 10.72 -18.21 0.69
N GLY A 182 9.50 -17.79 1.03
CA GLY A 182 8.49 -18.72 1.56
C GLY A 182 7.38 -18.02 2.32
N SER A 183 6.68 -18.79 3.15
CA SER A 183 5.73 -18.22 4.11
C SER A 183 6.48 -17.49 5.23
N ASN A 184 5.82 -16.50 5.83
CA ASN A 184 6.41 -15.79 6.97
C ASN A 184 6.73 -16.73 8.13
N ASP A 185 5.91 -17.76 8.35
CA ASP A 185 6.13 -18.72 9.43
C ASP A 185 7.33 -19.62 9.20
N GLU A 186 7.64 -19.97 7.96
CA GLU A 186 8.82 -20.77 7.60
C GLU A 186 10.11 -19.95 7.62
N VAL A 187 10.06 -18.69 7.16
CA VAL A 187 11.26 -17.86 7.02
C VAL A 187 11.60 -17.16 8.32
N MET A 188 10.66 -16.40 8.89
CA MET A 188 10.79 -15.69 10.16
C MET A 188 9.40 -15.33 10.68
N SER A 189 8.86 -16.13 11.58
CA SER A 189 7.51 -15.94 12.08
C SER A 189 7.34 -14.60 12.82
N LEU A 190 6.25 -13.93 12.52
CA LEU A 190 5.85 -12.70 13.21
C LEU A 190 5.11 -12.99 14.52
N GLY A 191 4.78 -14.25 14.81
CA GLY A 191 4.00 -14.64 15.96
C GLY A 191 2.62 -13.97 15.97
N ASP A 192 2.11 -13.65 17.17
CA ASP A 192 0.80 -13.00 17.32
C ASP A 192 0.89 -11.50 17.00
N MET A 193 0.70 -11.14 15.73
CA MET A 193 0.69 -9.75 15.25
C MET A 193 -0.42 -8.91 15.88
N PRO A 194 -1.67 -9.38 15.99
CA PRO A 194 -2.72 -8.67 16.73
C PRO A 194 -2.32 -8.29 18.15
N ALA A 195 -1.79 -9.25 18.92
CA ALA A 195 -1.36 -8.98 20.30
C ALA A 195 -0.21 -7.98 20.36
N LYS A 196 0.77 -8.06 19.44
CA LYS A 196 1.87 -7.12 19.35
C LYS A 196 1.38 -5.69 19.07
N LEU A 197 0.54 -5.49 18.05
CA LEU A 197 0.02 -4.17 17.70
C LEU A 197 -0.77 -3.55 18.87
N ARG A 198 -1.59 -4.34 19.56
CA ARG A 198 -2.28 -3.88 20.77
C ARG A 198 -1.32 -3.53 21.91
N ALA A 199 -0.28 -4.34 22.13
CA ALA A 199 0.73 -4.10 23.17
C ALA A 199 1.55 -2.83 22.89
N PHE A 200 1.75 -2.47 21.62
CA PHE A 200 2.36 -1.21 21.22
C PHE A 200 1.40 0.00 21.35
N GLY A 201 0.16 -0.21 21.79
CA GLY A 201 -0.78 0.88 22.12
C GLY A 201 -1.65 1.33 20.95
N PHE A 202 -1.69 0.58 19.85
CA PHE A 202 -2.53 0.89 18.71
C PHE A 202 -4.00 0.52 18.93
N ASP A 203 -4.89 1.28 18.31
CA ASP A 203 -6.28 0.91 18.11
C ASP A 203 -6.37 0.00 16.89
N LEU A 204 -6.54 -1.31 17.14
CA LEU A 204 -6.41 -2.35 16.11
C LEU A 204 -7.75 -2.75 15.53
N HIS A 205 -7.82 -2.72 14.20
CA HIS A 205 -8.87 -3.33 13.37
C HIS A 205 -8.28 -4.50 12.58
N GLU A 206 -8.82 -5.69 12.76
CA GLU A 206 -8.43 -6.89 12.03
C GLU A 206 -9.52 -7.24 11.03
N ILE A 207 -9.19 -7.33 9.73
CA ILE A 207 -10.18 -7.40 8.65
C ILE A 207 -9.76 -8.37 7.54
N ASP A 208 -10.73 -8.81 6.73
CA ASP A 208 -10.48 -9.28 5.36
C ASP A 208 -10.14 -8.07 4.49
N GLY A 209 -8.89 -8.01 3.98
CA GLY A 209 -8.40 -6.91 3.17
C GLY A 209 -8.97 -6.87 1.74
N HIS A 210 -9.74 -7.87 1.34
CA HIS A 210 -10.44 -7.93 0.05
C HIS A 210 -11.94 -7.65 0.15
N ASP A 211 -12.49 -7.58 1.36
CA ASP A 211 -13.86 -7.10 1.58
C ASP A 211 -13.88 -5.58 1.68
N LEU A 212 -14.33 -4.91 0.62
CA LEU A 212 -14.41 -3.45 0.56
C LEU A 212 -15.26 -2.84 1.69
N ASP A 213 -16.32 -3.53 2.14
CA ASP A 213 -17.14 -3.02 3.26
C ASP A 213 -16.35 -3.06 4.57
N ALA A 214 -15.58 -4.12 4.81
CA ALA A 214 -14.71 -4.24 5.98
C ALA A 214 -13.56 -3.21 5.94
N VAL A 215 -12.95 -2.99 4.77
CA VAL A 215 -11.89 -1.99 4.57
C VAL A 215 -12.41 -0.58 4.84
N GLU A 216 -13.56 -0.20 4.24
CA GLU A 216 -14.19 1.09 4.42
C GLU A 216 -14.60 1.32 5.90
N ALA A 217 -15.14 0.30 6.56
CA ALA A 217 -15.53 0.38 7.96
C ALA A 217 -14.31 0.62 8.87
N ALA A 218 -13.21 -0.09 8.63
CA ALA A 218 -11.98 0.05 9.43
C ALA A 218 -11.30 1.41 9.22
N LEU A 219 -11.19 1.85 7.95
CA LEU A 219 -10.63 3.17 7.62
C LEU A 219 -11.50 4.31 8.18
N GLY A 220 -12.83 4.20 8.07
CA GLY A 220 -13.79 5.17 8.56
C GLY A 220 -14.10 5.10 10.05
N ALA A 221 -13.60 4.10 10.78
CA ALA A 221 -13.84 3.97 12.22
C ALA A 221 -13.36 5.22 12.98
N PRO A 222 -14.11 5.65 14.01
CA PRO A 222 -13.72 6.79 14.83
C PRO A 222 -12.29 6.65 15.38
N VAL A 223 -11.56 7.74 15.40
CA VAL A 223 -10.22 7.79 15.98
C VAL A 223 -10.33 7.80 17.50
N THR A 224 -9.63 6.89 18.16
CA THR A 224 -9.47 6.92 19.63
C THR A 224 -8.46 8.03 19.98
N PRO A 225 -8.86 9.08 20.73
CA PRO A 225 -7.97 10.18 21.04
C PRO A 225 -6.64 9.73 21.67
N GLY A 226 -5.54 10.17 21.08
CA GLY A 226 -4.20 9.87 21.53
C GLY A 226 -3.70 8.45 21.19
N ARG A 227 -4.43 7.67 20.37
CA ARG A 227 -4.00 6.34 19.94
C ARG A 227 -3.88 6.28 18.41
N PRO A 228 -2.74 5.88 17.85
CA PRO A 228 -2.63 5.61 16.42
C PRO A 228 -3.50 4.39 16.06
N LYS A 229 -4.03 4.39 14.83
CA LYS A 229 -4.83 3.29 14.30
C LYS A 229 -3.92 2.26 13.62
N ALA A 230 -4.19 0.98 13.81
CA ALA A 230 -3.63 -0.11 13.02
C ALA A 230 -4.76 -0.89 12.33
N ILE A 231 -4.56 -1.21 11.06
CA ILE A 231 -5.43 -2.11 10.30
C ILE A 231 -4.57 -3.32 9.89
N LEU A 232 -4.85 -4.48 10.46
CA LEU A 232 -4.26 -5.75 10.03
C LEU A 232 -5.18 -6.37 9.01
N ALA A 233 -4.82 -6.25 7.74
CA ALA A 233 -5.63 -6.70 6.63
C ALA A 233 -5.14 -8.06 6.12
N HIS A 234 -5.92 -9.11 6.34
CA HIS A 234 -5.67 -10.44 5.76
C HIS A 234 -5.94 -10.37 4.26
N THR A 235 -4.92 -10.65 3.46
CA THR A 235 -4.97 -10.53 2.01
C THR A 235 -4.40 -11.78 1.35
N VAL A 236 -4.53 -11.84 0.03
CA VAL A 236 -3.97 -12.91 -0.79
C VAL A 236 -2.95 -12.31 -1.76
N LYS A 237 -1.69 -12.71 -1.65
CA LYS A 237 -0.65 -12.33 -2.62
C LYS A 237 -1.08 -12.75 -4.03
N GLY A 238 -1.06 -11.81 -4.98
CA GLY A 238 -1.48 -12.13 -6.37
C GLY A 238 -2.98 -12.10 -6.61
N LYS A 239 -3.76 -11.48 -5.71
CA LYS A 239 -5.24 -11.44 -5.73
C LYS A 239 -5.83 -11.06 -7.08
N GLY A 240 -6.78 -11.86 -7.55
CA GLY A 240 -7.54 -11.67 -8.80
C GLY A 240 -6.91 -12.33 -10.03
N VAL A 241 -5.75 -13.00 -9.86
CA VAL A 241 -5.10 -13.77 -10.94
C VAL A 241 -4.83 -15.18 -10.45
N SER A 242 -5.57 -16.15 -10.96
CA SER A 242 -5.66 -17.51 -10.40
C SER A 242 -4.30 -18.20 -10.24
N PHE A 243 -3.40 -18.06 -11.22
CA PHE A 243 -2.07 -18.66 -11.19
C PHE A 243 -1.04 -17.88 -10.35
N MET A 244 -1.41 -16.69 -9.83
CA MET A 244 -0.59 -15.87 -8.94
C MET A 244 -1.02 -15.95 -7.47
N GLU A 245 -2.32 -16.23 -7.22
CA GLU A 245 -2.86 -16.26 -5.85
C GLU A 245 -2.12 -17.25 -4.96
N GLY A 246 -1.62 -16.78 -3.83
CA GLY A 246 -0.94 -17.60 -2.84
C GLY A 246 0.42 -18.17 -3.28
N GLN A 247 1.00 -17.68 -4.37
CA GLN A 247 2.24 -18.19 -4.92
C GLN A 247 3.44 -17.28 -4.63
N VAL A 248 4.42 -17.79 -3.89
CA VAL A 248 5.68 -17.09 -3.53
C VAL A 248 6.41 -16.59 -4.78
N GLY A 249 6.46 -17.40 -5.84
CA GLY A 249 7.20 -17.10 -7.06
C GLY A 249 6.81 -15.80 -7.77
N TRP A 250 5.64 -15.25 -7.47
CA TRP A 250 5.16 -13.97 -8.03
C TRP A 250 5.54 -12.74 -7.17
N HIS A 251 6.41 -12.93 -6.18
CA HIS A 251 6.92 -11.78 -5.42
C HIS A 251 7.63 -10.77 -6.33
N GLY A 252 8.62 -11.24 -7.12
CA GLY A 252 9.46 -10.37 -7.98
C GLY A 252 9.54 -10.82 -9.44
N LYS A 253 8.62 -11.66 -9.91
CA LYS A 253 8.57 -12.18 -11.28
C LYS A 253 7.47 -11.49 -12.08
N ALA A 254 7.80 -10.96 -13.25
CA ALA A 254 6.83 -10.43 -14.18
C ALA A 254 6.16 -11.54 -15.01
N PRO A 255 4.87 -11.40 -15.37
CA PRO A 255 4.23 -12.32 -16.30
C PRO A 255 4.79 -12.16 -17.73
N ASN A 256 4.92 -13.27 -18.45
CA ASN A 256 5.15 -13.26 -19.89
C ASN A 256 3.86 -12.89 -20.65
N GLU A 257 3.91 -12.79 -21.98
CA GLU A 257 2.76 -12.33 -22.78
C GLU A 257 1.56 -13.29 -22.68
N GLU A 258 1.76 -14.61 -22.68
CA GLU A 258 0.69 -15.59 -22.52
C GLU A 258 0.02 -15.45 -21.14
N GLN A 259 0.82 -15.35 -20.09
CA GLN A 259 0.35 -15.14 -18.72
C GLN A 259 -0.36 -13.77 -18.55
N ARG A 260 0.15 -12.74 -19.23
CA ARG A 260 -0.51 -11.42 -19.28
C ARG A 260 -1.90 -11.53 -19.88
N GLN A 261 -2.05 -12.17 -21.03
CA GLN A 261 -3.36 -12.34 -21.70
C GLN A 261 -4.32 -13.15 -20.83
N GLN A 262 -3.84 -14.23 -20.20
CA GLN A 262 -4.64 -15.00 -19.26
C GLN A 262 -5.10 -14.14 -18.08
N ALA A 263 -4.21 -13.43 -17.42
CA ALA A 263 -4.54 -12.57 -16.29
C ALA A 263 -5.54 -11.47 -16.67
N LEU A 264 -5.37 -10.82 -17.83
CA LEU A 264 -6.28 -9.78 -18.29
C LEU A 264 -7.67 -10.32 -18.59
N LYS A 265 -7.77 -11.57 -19.08
CA LYS A 265 -9.06 -12.26 -19.30
C LYS A 265 -9.75 -12.56 -17.97
N GLU A 266 -9.03 -12.99 -16.93
CA GLU A 266 -9.59 -13.23 -15.60
C GLU A 266 -10.07 -11.93 -14.91
N LEU A 267 -9.60 -10.78 -15.38
CA LEU A 267 -9.91 -9.44 -14.86
C LEU A 267 -10.92 -8.67 -15.76
N GLU A 268 -11.66 -9.35 -16.64
CA GLU A 268 -12.64 -8.71 -17.55
C GLU A 268 -13.99 -8.43 -16.89
N ASP A 269 -14.43 -9.22 -15.89
CA ASP A 269 -15.77 -9.15 -15.27
C ASP A 269 -15.78 -8.57 -13.85
#